data_86a2980a6530b7adef1326411c006315
#
_entry.id   86a2980a6530b7adef1326411c006315
#
_cell.length_a   1.000
_cell.length_b   1.000
_cell.length_c   1.000
_cell.angle_alpha   90.00
_cell.angle_beta   90.00
_cell.angle_gamma   90.00
#
_symmetry.space_group_name_H-M   'P 1'
#
loop_
_entity.id
_entity.type
_entity.pdbx_description
1 polymer ?
#
loop_
_entity_poly.entity_id
_entity_poly.type
_entity_poly.pdbx_seq_one_letter_code
_entity_poly.pdbx_strand_id
1 'polypeptide(L)'
;MEKNAPYISRLVGLKRIKSRGRCEETMSIESILRRKGTEVTTIAPEASIKRAADWLRAKNIGTLVVTSGNAVLGLISEREIVHAFSRYGETAGSMPVKEIMQHGFTAVSPDESVSRVMNLMTHHRVRHILVLRGGELAGIVSIGDVVRHRLKDLELETNVLRDVYNAAR
;
A
#
# COMPACT_ATOMS: atom_id res chain seq x y z
N MET A 1 -19.47 27.93 7.61
CA MET A 1 -18.61 28.24 8.76
C MET A 1 -18.11 26.94 9.31
N GLU A 2 -16.82 26.73 9.13
CA GLU A 2 -15.95 25.73 9.77
C GLU A 2 -16.53 24.39 10.16
N LYS A 3 -16.23 23.36 9.36
CA LYS A 3 -15.97 21.98 9.80
C LYS A 3 -15.44 21.16 8.62
N ASN A 4 -14.22 21.40 8.19
CA ASN A 4 -13.44 20.46 7.41
C ASN A 4 -11.97 20.56 7.84
N ALA A 5 -11.68 20.02 9.05
CA ALA A 5 -10.31 19.73 9.43
C ALA A 5 -9.89 18.41 8.78
N PRO A 6 -8.70 18.34 8.17
CA PRO A 6 -8.26 17.14 7.47
C PRO A 6 -8.00 16.02 8.46
N TYR A 7 -8.38 14.81 8.06
CA TYR A 7 -8.22 13.53 8.75
C TYR A 7 -6.74 13.09 8.88
N ILE A 8 -5.87 13.98 9.37
CA ILE A 8 -4.45 13.69 9.61
C ILE A 8 -4.19 13.14 11.02
N SER A 9 -5.20 12.93 11.86
CA SER A 9 -5.03 12.66 13.29
C SER A 9 -5.17 11.19 13.71
N ARG A 10 -4.63 10.23 12.95
CA ARG A 10 -4.33 8.89 13.46
C ARG A 10 -2.97 8.38 13.00
N LEU A 11 -1.96 9.22 13.09
CA LEU A 11 -0.59 8.77 13.22
C LEU A 11 -0.44 8.16 14.63
N VAL A 12 -0.61 6.85 14.73
CA VAL A 12 -0.27 6.08 15.91
C VAL A 12 1.21 6.34 16.21
N GLY A 13 1.47 6.91 17.38
CA GLY A 13 2.73 7.47 17.84
C GLY A 13 3.97 6.65 17.45
N LEU A 14 4.72 7.17 16.52
CA LEU A 14 6.05 6.68 16.16
C LEU A 14 7.08 7.16 17.19
N LYS A 15 7.31 6.36 18.23
CA LYS A 15 8.56 6.46 18.99
C LYS A 15 9.69 5.94 18.09
N ARG A 16 10.54 6.86 17.68
CA ARG A 16 11.75 6.64 16.87
C ARG A 16 12.77 5.83 17.70
N ILE A 17 12.86 4.54 17.45
CA ILE A 17 13.99 3.73 17.94
C ILE A 17 14.99 3.69 16.78
N LYS A 18 16.11 4.40 16.96
CA LYS A 18 17.28 4.28 16.09
C LYS A 18 17.98 2.97 16.42
N SER A 19 17.92 1.98 15.53
CA SER A 19 18.81 0.85 15.56
C SER A 19 19.86 0.97 14.43
N ARG A 20 21.11 0.69 14.78
CA ARG A 20 22.27 0.76 13.89
C ARG A 20 22.52 -0.61 13.27
N GLY A 21 22.66 -0.68 11.95
CA GLY A 21 23.23 -1.86 11.30
C GLY A 21 22.92 -1.95 9.81
N ARG A 22 23.94 -2.21 9.01
CA ARG A 22 23.88 -2.35 7.55
C ARG A 22 22.94 -3.46 7.04
N CYS A 23 22.44 -4.35 7.92
CA CYS A 23 21.41 -5.37 7.62
C CYS A 23 19.97 -4.83 7.61
N GLU A 24 19.70 -3.63 8.13
CA GLU A 24 18.35 -3.08 8.21
C GLU A 24 17.87 -2.43 6.91
N GLU A 25 18.78 -1.98 6.04
CA GLU A 25 18.41 -1.36 4.75
C GLU A 25 17.70 -2.33 3.80
N THR A 26 18.02 -3.62 3.84
CA THR A 26 17.40 -4.64 2.99
C THR A 26 16.00 -5.04 3.45
N MET A 27 15.64 -4.78 4.70
CA MET A 27 14.35 -5.16 5.29
C MET A 27 13.37 -3.99 5.46
N SER A 28 13.61 -2.86 4.81
CA SER A 28 12.74 -1.68 4.87
C SER A 28 11.77 -1.61 3.69
N ILE A 29 10.67 -0.87 3.85
CA ILE A 29 9.71 -0.60 2.77
C ILE A 29 10.37 0.18 1.63
N GLU A 30 11.34 1.03 1.92
CA GLU A 30 12.14 1.71 0.90
C GLU A 30 12.79 0.73 -0.07
N SER A 31 13.30 -0.42 0.42
CA SER A 31 13.92 -1.44 -0.44
C SER A 31 12.92 -2.08 -1.40
N ILE A 32 11.66 -2.24 -0.97
CA ILE A 32 10.57 -2.70 -1.84
C ILE A 32 10.27 -1.65 -2.90
N LEU A 33 10.14 -0.38 -2.53
CA LEU A 33 9.83 0.71 -3.46
C LEU A 33 10.95 0.91 -4.51
N ARG A 34 12.22 0.86 -4.11
CA ARG A 34 13.36 0.94 -5.04
C ARG A 34 13.30 -0.15 -6.12
N ARG A 35 12.83 -1.35 -5.78
CA ARG A 35 12.76 -2.49 -6.69
C ARG A 35 11.51 -2.46 -7.59
N LYS A 36 10.35 -2.12 -7.04
CA LYS A 36 9.09 -2.16 -7.79
C LYS A 36 8.77 -0.85 -8.50
N GLY A 37 9.41 0.24 -8.11
CA GLY A 37 9.06 1.60 -8.51
C GLY A 37 8.11 2.29 -7.50
N THR A 38 8.03 3.60 -7.63
CA THR A 38 7.22 4.48 -6.78
C THR A 38 5.93 4.93 -7.47
N GLU A 39 5.69 4.49 -8.71
CA GLU A 39 4.51 4.89 -9.46
C GLU A 39 3.24 4.40 -8.75
N VAL A 40 2.34 5.34 -8.47
CA VAL A 40 1.03 5.07 -7.89
C VAL A 40 -0.04 5.54 -8.86
N THR A 41 -0.92 4.63 -9.23
CA THR A 41 -2.07 5.02 -10.06
C THR A 41 -3.13 5.66 -9.18
N THR A 42 -3.43 6.92 -9.48
CA THR A 42 -4.42 7.73 -8.76
C THR A 42 -5.65 7.96 -9.61
N ILE A 43 -6.78 8.19 -8.96
CA ILE A 43 -8.04 8.52 -9.62
C ILE A 43 -8.73 9.66 -8.88
N ALA A 44 -9.42 10.54 -9.63
CA ALA A 44 -10.19 11.62 -9.04
C ALA A 44 -11.46 11.09 -8.36
N PRO A 45 -11.92 11.69 -7.25
CA PRO A 45 -13.10 11.25 -6.51
C PRO A 45 -14.40 11.32 -7.32
N GLU A 46 -14.45 12.22 -8.32
CA GLU A 46 -15.61 12.39 -9.22
C GLU A 46 -15.60 11.43 -10.42
N ALA A 47 -14.53 10.67 -10.61
CA ALA A 47 -14.48 9.66 -11.68
C ALA A 47 -15.52 8.57 -11.44
N SER A 48 -16.07 8.00 -12.52
CA SER A 48 -17.04 6.93 -12.40
C SER A 48 -16.42 5.61 -11.93
N ILE A 49 -17.20 4.79 -11.24
CA ILE A 49 -16.82 3.43 -10.83
C ILE A 49 -16.42 2.59 -12.05
N LYS A 50 -17.13 2.75 -13.17
CA LYS A 50 -16.76 2.09 -14.42
C LYS A 50 -15.35 2.42 -14.85
N ARG A 51 -14.96 3.71 -14.81
CA ARG A 51 -13.59 4.15 -15.14
C ARG A 51 -12.56 3.55 -14.19
N ALA A 52 -12.88 3.48 -12.89
CA ALA A 52 -12.00 2.82 -11.91
C ALA A 52 -11.80 1.35 -12.26
N ALA A 53 -12.87 0.62 -12.58
CA ALA A 53 -12.80 -0.79 -12.99
C ALA A 53 -11.96 -0.98 -14.26
N ASP A 54 -12.17 -0.12 -15.28
CA ASP A 54 -11.39 -0.16 -16.52
C ASP A 54 -9.88 0.05 -16.25
N TRP A 55 -9.53 0.95 -15.34
CA TRP A 55 -8.12 1.21 -14.99
C TRP A 55 -7.50 0.06 -14.18
N LEU A 56 -8.21 -0.49 -13.19
CA LEU A 56 -7.73 -1.66 -12.45
C LEU A 56 -7.39 -2.80 -13.41
N ARG A 57 -8.29 -3.10 -14.35
CA ARG A 57 -8.09 -4.13 -15.36
C ARG A 57 -6.95 -3.80 -16.32
N ALA A 58 -6.94 -2.60 -16.91
CA ALA A 58 -5.96 -2.22 -17.93
C ALA A 58 -4.53 -2.18 -17.39
N LYS A 59 -4.35 -1.75 -16.11
CA LYS A 59 -3.05 -1.68 -15.44
C LYS A 59 -2.70 -2.94 -14.66
N ASN A 60 -3.59 -3.93 -14.61
CA ASN A 60 -3.43 -5.18 -13.84
C ASN A 60 -3.07 -4.91 -12.37
N ILE A 61 -3.81 -4.03 -11.73
CA ILE A 61 -3.63 -3.64 -10.32
C ILE A 61 -4.92 -3.83 -9.54
N GLY A 62 -4.83 -4.17 -8.25
CA GLY A 62 -6.00 -4.44 -7.40
C GLY A 62 -6.55 -3.20 -6.68
N THR A 63 -5.88 -2.05 -6.74
CA THR A 63 -6.27 -0.85 -5.98
C THR A 63 -5.80 0.42 -6.66
N LEU A 64 -6.64 1.46 -6.62
CA LEU A 64 -6.31 2.84 -7.00
C LEU A 64 -6.34 3.72 -5.75
N VAL A 65 -5.48 4.73 -5.74
CA VAL A 65 -5.49 5.76 -4.70
C VAL A 65 -6.39 6.91 -5.17
N VAL A 66 -7.39 7.26 -4.36
CA VAL A 66 -8.28 8.38 -4.67
C VAL A 66 -7.66 9.66 -4.14
N THR A 67 -7.40 10.62 -5.03
CA THR A 67 -6.74 11.88 -4.68
C THR A 67 -7.50 13.09 -5.20
N SER A 68 -7.38 14.20 -4.46
CA SER A 68 -7.78 15.54 -4.92
C SER A 68 -6.58 16.48 -4.75
N GLY A 69 -5.97 16.87 -5.86
CA GLY A 69 -4.66 17.51 -5.85
C GLY A 69 -3.63 16.58 -5.19
N ASN A 70 -2.88 17.09 -4.21
CA ASN A 70 -1.89 16.29 -3.46
C ASN A 70 -2.49 15.52 -2.27
N ALA A 71 -3.77 15.72 -1.96
CA ALA A 71 -4.40 15.06 -0.81
C ALA A 71 -4.92 13.67 -1.17
N VAL A 72 -4.52 12.67 -0.39
CA VAL A 72 -5.10 11.32 -0.46
C VAL A 72 -6.43 11.33 0.29
N LEU A 73 -7.51 10.99 -0.41
CA LEU A 73 -8.86 10.93 0.14
C LEU A 73 -9.25 9.52 0.60
N GLY A 74 -8.73 8.51 -0.09
CA GLY A 74 -9.07 7.11 0.20
C GLY A 74 -8.50 6.14 -0.82
N LEU A 75 -9.02 4.92 -0.78
CA LEU A 75 -8.67 3.84 -1.68
C LEU A 75 -9.93 3.26 -2.32
N ILE A 76 -9.82 2.81 -3.57
CA ILE A 76 -10.83 2.00 -4.22
C ILE A 76 -10.20 0.73 -4.79
N SER A 77 -10.77 -0.42 -4.50
CA SER A 77 -10.32 -1.70 -4.99
C SER A 77 -11.43 -2.47 -5.70
N GLU A 78 -11.09 -3.58 -6.31
CA GLU A 78 -12.07 -4.51 -6.90
C GLU A 78 -13.20 -4.88 -5.93
N ARG A 79 -12.88 -5.00 -4.63
CA ARG A 79 -13.85 -5.34 -3.59
C ARG A 79 -14.95 -4.28 -3.45
N GLU A 80 -14.58 -3.01 -3.39
CA GLU A 80 -15.54 -1.89 -3.28
C GLU A 80 -16.41 -1.82 -4.53
N ILE A 81 -15.82 -2.08 -5.70
CA ILE A 81 -16.56 -2.12 -6.97
C ILE A 81 -17.59 -3.26 -6.97
N VAL A 82 -17.18 -4.48 -6.58
CA VAL A 82 -18.10 -5.63 -6.49
C VAL A 82 -19.23 -5.35 -5.51
N HIS A 83 -18.94 -4.77 -4.35
CA HIS A 83 -19.97 -4.38 -3.37
C HIS A 83 -20.92 -3.33 -3.93
N ALA A 84 -20.42 -2.35 -4.70
CA ALA A 84 -21.27 -1.34 -5.32
C ALA A 84 -22.23 -1.97 -6.35
N PHE A 85 -21.76 -2.85 -7.21
CA PHE A 85 -22.62 -3.55 -8.17
C PHE A 85 -23.64 -4.47 -7.48
N SER A 86 -23.24 -5.15 -6.40
CA SER A 86 -24.17 -5.96 -5.59
C SER A 86 -25.29 -5.12 -4.96
N ARG A 87 -25.01 -3.87 -4.59
CA ARG A 87 -25.95 -2.99 -3.89
C ARG A 87 -26.81 -2.14 -4.83
N TYR A 88 -26.23 -1.65 -5.91
CA TYR A 88 -26.84 -0.65 -6.78
C TYR A 88 -27.13 -1.17 -8.21
N GLY A 89 -26.76 -2.42 -8.51
CA GLY A 89 -26.95 -3.01 -9.83
C GLY A 89 -26.26 -2.22 -10.93
N GLU A 90 -26.93 -2.08 -12.08
CA GLU A 90 -26.39 -1.43 -13.27
C GLU A 90 -26.04 0.06 -13.07
N THR A 91 -26.71 0.74 -12.13
CA THR A 91 -26.46 2.16 -11.86
C THR A 91 -25.11 2.40 -11.21
N ALA A 92 -24.50 1.38 -10.56
CA ALA A 92 -23.21 1.48 -9.91
C ALA A 92 -22.12 2.02 -10.85
N GLY A 93 -22.13 1.59 -12.11
CA GLY A 93 -21.09 1.99 -13.07
C GLY A 93 -20.97 3.48 -13.30
N SER A 94 -22.07 4.23 -13.22
CA SER A 94 -22.11 5.68 -13.41
C SER A 94 -21.85 6.50 -12.13
N MET A 95 -21.91 5.86 -10.95
CA MET A 95 -21.68 6.54 -9.68
C MET A 95 -20.23 7.02 -9.54
N PRO A 96 -20.00 8.15 -8.86
CA PRO A 96 -18.65 8.62 -8.59
C PRO A 96 -17.93 7.75 -7.55
N VAL A 97 -16.62 7.59 -7.72
CA VAL A 97 -15.75 6.79 -6.84
C VAL A 97 -15.88 7.19 -5.37
N LYS A 98 -16.04 8.47 -5.08
CA LYS A 98 -16.18 8.99 -3.70
C LYS A 98 -17.31 8.37 -2.90
N GLU A 99 -18.37 7.87 -3.56
CA GLU A 99 -19.52 7.26 -2.89
C GLU A 99 -19.22 5.88 -2.28
N ILE A 100 -18.18 5.22 -2.79
CA ILE A 100 -17.87 3.84 -2.41
C ILE A 100 -16.43 3.63 -1.93
N MET A 101 -15.55 4.62 -2.10
CA MET A 101 -14.16 4.48 -1.68
C MET A 101 -14.04 4.26 -0.17
N GLN A 102 -13.00 3.55 0.24
CA GLN A 102 -12.62 3.48 1.63
C GLN A 102 -11.97 4.79 2.07
N HIS A 103 -12.55 5.49 3.03
CA HIS A 103 -12.00 6.73 3.60
C HIS A 103 -10.86 6.50 4.57
N GLY A 104 -10.78 5.32 5.18
CA GLY A 104 -9.70 4.94 6.09
C GLY A 104 -8.63 4.15 5.37
N PHE A 105 -7.38 4.61 5.42
CA PHE A 105 -6.24 3.88 4.90
C PHE A 105 -5.13 3.80 5.95
N THR A 106 -4.35 2.72 5.88
CA THR A 106 -3.13 2.59 6.68
C THR A 106 -1.97 3.13 5.88
N ALA A 107 -1.15 3.96 6.52
CA ALA A 107 0.06 4.50 5.91
C ALA A 107 1.27 4.27 6.82
N VAL A 108 2.43 4.12 6.20
CA VAL A 108 3.72 3.95 6.87
C VAL A 108 4.77 4.86 6.22
N SER A 109 5.89 5.03 6.91
CA SER A 109 7.07 5.70 6.38
C SER A 109 7.92 4.73 5.53
N PRO A 110 8.75 5.20 4.58
CA PRO A 110 9.64 4.35 3.79
C PRO A 110 10.66 3.57 4.60
N ASP A 111 11.08 4.10 5.74
CA ASP A 111 12.04 3.49 6.68
C ASP A 111 11.41 2.41 7.58
N GLU A 112 10.09 2.19 7.47
CA GLU A 112 9.42 1.14 8.25
C GLU A 112 9.87 -0.26 7.84
N SER A 113 9.94 -1.17 8.81
CA SER A 113 10.36 -2.54 8.56
C SER A 113 9.28 -3.36 7.83
N VAL A 114 9.72 -4.24 6.93
CA VAL A 114 8.84 -5.16 6.20
C VAL A 114 8.03 -6.03 7.17
N SER A 115 8.64 -6.53 8.25
CA SER A 115 7.98 -7.35 9.26
C SER A 115 6.85 -6.60 9.96
N ARG A 116 7.06 -5.32 10.31
CA ARG A 116 6.00 -4.50 10.92
C ARG A 116 4.86 -4.25 9.95
N VAL A 117 5.15 -4.01 8.68
CA VAL A 117 4.12 -3.82 7.65
C VAL A 117 3.31 -5.10 7.43
N MET A 118 3.95 -6.28 7.46
CA MET A 118 3.24 -7.57 7.46
C MET A 118 2.26 -7.70 8.62
N ASN A 119 2.72 -7.36 9.83
CA ASN A 119 1.87 -7.39 11.03
C ASN A 119 0.69 -6.42 10.91
N LEU A 120 0.92 -5.19 10.41
CA LEU A 120 -0.15 -4.22 10.17
C LEU A 120 -1.17 -4.73 9.14
N MET A 121 -0.70 -5.31 8.03
CA MET A 121 -1.59 -5.89 7.00
C MET A 121 -2.47 -6.99 7.57
N THR A 122 -1.89 -7.88 8.38
CA THR A 122 -2.60 -9.00 9.01
C THR A 122 -3.59 -8.51 10.06
N HIS A 123 -3.13 -7.63 10.96
CA HIS A 123 -3.96 -7.13 12.07
C HIS A 123 -5.15 -6.30 11.57
N HIS A 124 -4.92 -5.40 10.62
CA HIS A 124 -5.97 -4.55 10.05
C HIS A 124 -6.72 -5.21 8.89
N ARG A 125 -6.34 -6.44 8.49
CA ARG A 125 -6.93 -7.16 7.34
C ARG A 125 -6.92 -6.34 6.06
N VAL A 126 -5.86 -5.56 5.84
CA VAL A 126 -5.66 -4.75 4.64
C VAL A 126 -4.60 -5.39 3.75
N ARG A 127 -4.82 -5.32 2.43
CA ARG A 127 -3.90 -5.89 1.43
C ARG A 127 -2.98 -4.85 0.81
N HIS A 128 -3.23 -3.57 1.06
CA HIS A 128 -2.46 -2.46 0.54
C HIS A 128 -2.21 -1.45 1.66
N ILE A 129 -1.01 -0.93 1.71
CA ILE A 129 -0.60 0.12 2.65
C ILE A 129 0.04 1.24 1.84
N LEU A 130 -0.34 2.47 2.12
CA LEU A 130 0.29 3.64 1.51
C LEU A 130 1.63 3.92 2.16
N VAL A 131 2.57 4.39 1.37
CA VAL A 131 3.85 4.87 1.87
C VAL A 131 3.89 6.37 1.72
N LEU A 132 4.07 7.07 2.84
CA LEU A 132 4.12 8.52 2.88
C LEU A 132 5.51 8.99 3.32
N ARG A 133 6.06 9.96 2.58
CA ARG A 133 7.31 10.64 2.92
C ARG A 133 7.02 12.10 3.20
N GLY A 134 7.22 12.52 4.46
CA GLY A 134 6.90 13.89 4.85
C GLY A 134 5.42 14.27 4.71
N GLY A 135 4.51 13.28 4.71
CA GLY A 135 3.07 13.51 4.52
C GLY A 135 2.61 13.38 3.06
N GLU A 136 3.52 13.30 2.11
CA GLU A 136 3.22 13.13 0.69
C GLU A 136 3.24 11.67 0.27
N LEU A 137 2.43 11.33 -0.72
CA LEU A 137 2.34 9.97 -1.26
C LEU A 137 3.63 9.60 -2.00
N ALA A 138 4.42 8.68 -1.40
CA ALA A 138 5.67 8.18 -1.95
C ALA A 138 5.53 6.81 -2.64
N GLY A 139 4.44 6.09 -2.38
CA GLY A 139 4.22 4.78 -2.98
C GLY A 139 3.05 4.03 -2.37
N ILE A 140 2.82 2.84 -2.87
CA ILE A 140 1.87 1.86 -2.32
C ILE A 140 2.53 0.49 -2.28
N VAL A 141 2.34 -0.27 -1.22
CA VAL A 141 2.87 -1.62 -1.07
C VAL A 141 1.72 -2.59 -0.86
N SER A 142 1.70 -3.64 -1.65
CA SER A 142 0.73 -4.74 -1.53
C SER A 142 1.29 -5.90 -0.70
N ILE A 143 0.40 -6.75 -0.21
CA ILE A 143 0.80 -8.00 0.47
C ILE A 143 1.65 -8.89 -0.45
N GLY A 144 1.38 -8.90 -1.75
CA GLY A 144 2.18 -9.63 -2.74
C GLY A 144 3.62 -9.10 -2.87
N ASP A 145 3.81 -7.78 -2.77
CA ASP A 145 5.14 -7.16 -2.78
C ASP A 145 5.96 -7.58 -1.56
N VAL A 146 5.31 -7.57 -0.39
CA VAL A 146 5.92 -7.94 0.89
C VAL A 146 6.31 -9.42 0.92
N VAL A 147 5.40 -10.31 0.51
CA VAL A 147 5.66 -11.76 0.44
C VAL A 147 6.80 -12.07 -0.53
N ARG A 148 6.78 -11.49 -1.72
CA ARG A 148 7.84 -11.67 -2.72
C ARG A 148 9.20 -11.19 -2.21
N HIS A 149 9.22 -10.10 -1.46
CA HIS A 149 10.44 -9.59 -0.83
C HIS A 149 10.98 -10.59 0.19
N ARG A 150 10.12 -11.06 1.10
CA ARG A 150 10.51 -11.99 2.16
C ARG A 150 10.99 -13.35 1.64
N LEU A 151 10.36 -13.86 0.59
CA LEU A 151 10.81 -15.10 -0.07
C LEU A 151 12.23 -14.96 -0.62
N LYS A 152 12.54 -13.84 -1.29
CA LYS A 152 13.90 -13.59 -1.80
C LYS A 152 14.94 -13.50 -0.70
N ASP A 153 14.59 -12.86 0.44
CA ASP A 153 15.52 -12.77 1.57
C ASP A 153 15.82 -14.16 2.15
N LEU A 154 14.80 -15.01 2.28
CA LEU A 154 14.98 -16.41 2.74
C LEU A 154 15.81 -17.25 1.77
N GLU A 155 15.63 -17.07 0.47
CA GLU A 155 16.45 -17.76 -0.55
C GLU A 155 17.91 -17.34 -0.43
N LEU A 156 18.21 -16.06 -0.23
CA LEU A 156 19.58 -15.56 -0.04
C LEU A 156 20.21 -16.11 1.24
N GLU A 157 19.49 -16.09 2.37
CA GLU A 157 19.95 -16.67 3.64
C GLU A 157 20.30 -18.17 3.48
N THR A 158 19.44 -18.93 2.77
CA THR A 158 19.64 -20.35 2.53
C THR A 158 20.87 -20.62 1.65
N ASN A 159 21.09 -19.81 0.60
CA ASN A 159 22.24 -19.97 -0.27
C ASN A 159 23.55 -19.65 0.46
N VAL A 160 23.59 -18.59 1.28
CA VAL A 160 24.77 -18.27 2.10
C VAL A 160 25.10 -19.40 3.06
N LEU A 161 24.10 -20.00 3.72
CA LEU A 161 24.32 -21.13 4.63
C LEU A 161 24.87 -22.36 3.89
N ARG A 162 24.38 -22.65 2.67
CA ARG A 162 24.91 -23.74 1.83
C ARG A 162 26.35 -23.50 1.43
N ASP A 163 26.69 -22.27 1.03
CA ASP A 163 28.05 -21.91 0.62
C ASP A 163 29.03 -22.03 1.79
N VAL A 164 28.64 -21.56 2.98
CA VAL A 164 29.45 -21.73 4.20
C VAL A 164 29.64 -23.20 4.56
N TYR A 165 28.58 -24.01 4.48
CA TYR A 165 28.66 -25.45 4.75
C TYR A 165 29.59 -26.16 3.75
N ASN A 166 29.50 -25.83 2.46
CA ASN A 166 30.34 -26.42 1.42
C ASN A 166 31.81 -25.99 1.53
N ALA A 167 32.08 -24.75 1.98
CA ALA A 167 33.44 -24.24 2.18
C ALA A 167 34.14 -24.84 3.43
N ALA A 168 33.36 -25.38 4.38
CA ALA A 168 33.88 -25.99 5.61
C ALA A 168 34.18 -27.50 5.47
N ARG A 169 34.00 -28.08 4.29
CA ARG A 169 34.30 -29.48 3.94
C ARG A 169 35.56 -29.57 3.11
#